data_52c2b4ac91df428880c2b493d3868f68
#
_entry.id   52c2b4ac91df428880c2b493d3868f68
#
_cell.length_a   1.000
_cell.length_b   1.000
_cell.length_c   1.000
_cell.angle_alpha   90.00
_cell.angle_beta   90.00
_cell.angle_gamma   90.00
#
_symmetry.space_group_name_H-M   'P 1'
#
loop_
_entity.id
_entity.type
_entity.pdbx_description
1 polymer ?
#
loop_
_entity_poly.entity_id
_entity_poly.type
_entity_poly.pdbx_seq_one_letter_code
_entity_poly.pdbx_strand_id
1 'polypeptide(L)'
;GVSGGPTAFVDDDRTFAINLGNPLLEPFRSTNIDLSAEWYFAEGALLSAAVFYKDIESYIQRTRMLTTWGELGYSLDLLPDGFTLDTPFNVQSYFNTPGGPLKGFELTYQQPFTFLPGFWKNFGAQLNFTHVQSTIEYMTSTAANNNTTIVTTIVEADLINLSPNSYNATLYYDDGKFSARVSTSYRDGYIGEILSQENVWDLDGNKLATADVTG
;
A
#
# COMPACT_ATOMS: atom_id res chain seq x y z
N GLY A 1 -6.95 -13.50 -19.33
CA GLY A 1 -6.12 -14.48 -20.01
C GLY A 1 -5.25 -15.19 -19.00
N VAL A 2 -5.36 -16.50 -18.92
CA VAL A 2 -4.49 -17.34 -18.08
C VAL A 2 -3.11 -17.32 -18.74
N SER A 3 -2.23 -16.43 -18.32
CA SER A 3 -0.84 -16.47 -18.74
C SER A 3 -0.02 -17.12 -17.61
N GLY A 4 0.36 -18.34 -17.83
CA GLY A 4 1.23 -19.12 -16.98
C GLY A 4 0.52 -20.41 -16.58
N GLY A 5 0.91 -21.51 -17.23
CA GLY A 5 0.60 -22.83 -16.71
C GLY A 5 1.20 -22.99 -15.31
N PRO A 6 0.75 -23.99 -14.54
CA PRO A 6 1.23 -24.21 -13.19
C PRO A 6 2.73 -24.43 -13.22
N THR A 7 3.50 -23.48 -12.73
CA THR A 7 4.91 -23.71 -12.43
C THR A 7 4.92 -24.42 -11.09
N ALA A 8 4.95 -25.74 -11.14
CA ALA A 8 5.12 -26.57 -9.95
C ALA A 8 6.57 -26.44 -9.51
N PHE A 9 6.82 -25.78 -8.39
CA PHE A 9 8.10 -25.87 -7.70
C PHE A 9 8.00 -26.97 -6.66
N VAL A 10 8.88 -27.95 -6.77
CA VAL A 10 9.04 -28.99 -5.76
C VAL A 10 9.89 -28.37 -4.65
N ASP A 11 9.27 -27.99 -3.55
CA ASP A 11 9.96 -27.79 -2.31
C ASP A 11 10.22 -29.17 -1.68
N ASP A 12 11.35 -29.37 -1.00
CA ASP A 12 11.89 -30.68 -0.57
C ASP A 12 10.96 -31.45 0.40
N ASP A 13 9.81 -30.90 0.74
CA ASP A 13 8.84 -31.44 1.70
C ASP A 13 7.43 -31.73 1.13
N ARG A 14 7.31 -32.00 -0.18
CA ARG A 14 6.14 -32.58 -0.85
C ARG A 14 4.87 -31.70 -0.93
N THR A 15 4.94 -30.41 -0.69
CA THR A 15 3.81 -29.51 -0.99
C THR A 15 4.11 -28.78 -2.30
N PHE A 16 3.23 -28.92 -3.28
CA PHE A 16 3.41 -28.27 -4.58
C PHE A 16 2.85 -26.85 -4.53
N ALA A 17 3.64 -25.88 -4.98
CA ALA A 17 3.19 -24.50 -5.10
C ALA A 17 2.59 -24.24 -6.47
N ILE A 18 1.41 -23.64 -6.51
CA ILE A 18 0.73 -23.26 -7.74
C ILE A 18 0.41 -21.76 -7.68
N ASN A 19 0.76 -21.03 -8.74
CA ASN A 19 0.30 -19.66 -8.93
C ASN A 19 -0.94 -19.65 -9.82
N LEU A 20 -2.04 -19.19 -9.30
CA LEU A 20 -3.32 -19.10 -10.02
C LEU A 20 -3.76 -17.65 -10.14
N GLY A 21 -4.37 -17.32 -11.29
CA GLY A 21 -5.19 -16.12 -11.42
C GLY A 21 -6.56 -16.37 -10.81
N ASN A 22 -7.18 -15.36 -10.23
CA ASN A 22 -8.55 -15.42 -9.74
C ASN A 22 -9.49 -14.63 -10.68
N PRO A 23 -10.27 -15.31 -11.53
CA PRO A 23 -11.19 -14.63 -12.44
C PRO A 23 -12.44 -14.07 -11.73
N LEU A 24 -12.64 -14.42 -10.45
CA LEU A 24 -13.78 -14.01 -9.64
C LEU A 24 -13.44 -12.79 -8.75
N LEU A 25 -12.30 -12.15 -8.98
CA LEU A 25 -11.94 -10.94 -8.22
C LEU A 25 -13.00 -9.85 -8.47
N GLU A 26 -13.51 -9.35 -7.38
CA GLU A 26 -14.32 -8.14 -7.41
C GLU A 26 -13.44 -6.89 -7.55
N PRO A 27 -13.95 -5.84 -8.20
CA PRO A 27 -13.21 -4.60 -8.32
C PRO A 27 -12.98 -3.95 -6.95
N PHE A 28 -11.90 -3.23 -6.85
CA PHE A 28 -11.65 -2.34 -5.71
C PHE A 28 -12.77 -1.30 -5.59
N ARG A 29 -13.32 -1.17 -4.40
CA ARG A 29 -14.42 -0.23 -4.10
C ARG A 29 -14.07 0.63 -2.90
N SER A 30 -14.43 1.90 -2.99
CA SER A 30 -14.34 2.81 -1.85
C SER A 30 -15.44 3.85 -1.88
N THR A 31 -15.93 4.21 -0.70
CA THR A 31 -16.80 5.36 -0.48
C THR A 31 -15.97 6.52 0.04
N ASN A 32 -16.08 7.70 -0.60
CA ASN A 32 -15.27 8.85 -0.27
C ASN A 32 -16.14 10.03 0.13
N ILE A 33 -15.69 10.75 1.17
CA ILE A 33 -16.28 12.03 1.62
C ILE A 33 -15.14 13.02 1.76
N ASP A 34 -15.25 14.13 1.03
CA ASP A 34 -14.25 15.20 1.02
C ASP A 34 -14.95 16.53 1.32
N LEU A 35 -14.36 17.34 2.19
CA LEU A 35 -14.80 18.69 2.49
C LEU A 35 -13.59 19.62 2.45
N SER A 36 -13.70 20.71 1.70
CA SER A 36 -12.66 21.71 1.61
C SER A 36 -13.18 23.13 1.79
N ALA A 37 -12.32 24.01 2.28
CA ALA A 37 -12.55 25.44 2.37
C ALA A 37 -11.31 26.19 1.89
N GLU A 38 -11.55 27.27 1.16
CA GLU A 38 -10.51 28.14 0.63
C GLU A 38 -10.79 29.59 1.05
N TRP A 39 -9.75 30.27 1.51
CA TRP A 39 -9.82 31.67 1.88
C TRP A 39 -8.76 32.48 1.12
N TYR A 40 -9.25 33.30 0.21
CA TYR A 40 -8.45 34.23 -0.57
C TYR A 40 -8.38 35.58 0.21
N PHE A 41 -7.41 35.72 1.10
CA PHE A 41 -7.34 36.83 2.05
C PHE A 41 -6.57 38.03 1.54
N ALA A 42 -5.83 37.91 0.41
CA ALA A 42 -5.17 38.99 -0.29
C ALA A 42 -4.93 38.60 -1.76
N GLU A 43 -4.47 39.54 -2.58
CA GLU A 43 -4.15 39.29 -3.98
C GLU A 43 -3.02 38.23 -4.09
N GLY A 44 -3.31 37.13 -4.76
CA GLY A 44 -2.40 35.98 -4.91
C GLY A 44 -2.18 35.18 -3.63
N ALA A 45 -2.86 35.50 -2.53
CA ALA A 45 -2.75 34.81 -1.25
C ALA A 45 -3.92 33.85 -1.05
N LEU A 46 -3.62 32.64 -0.61
CA LEU A 46 -4.57 31.56 -0.37
C LEU A 46 -4.21 30.82 0.91
N LEU A 47 -5.21 30.57 1.73
CA LEU A 47 -5.19 29.53 2.77
C LEU A 47 -6.31 28.53 2.44
N SER A 48 -5.93 27.27 2.25
CA SER A 48 -6.89 26.19 2.00
C SER A 48 -6.72 25.10 3.06
N ALA A 49 -7.85 24.54 3.47
CA ALA A 49 -7.90 23.36 4.33
C ALA A 49 -8.91 22.37 3.75
N ALA A 50 -8.53 21.11 3.71
CA ALA A 50 -9.39 20.01 3.31
C ALA A 50 -9.31 18.90 4.34
N VAL A 51 -10.44 18.20 4.55
CA VAL A 51 -10.51 16.97 5.32
C VAL A 51 -11.14 15.90 4.44
N PHE A 52 -10.66 14.69 4.55
CA PHE A 52 -11.16 13.57 3.75
C PHE A 52 -11.31 12.31 4.60
N TYR A 53 -12.29 11.52 4.22
CA TYR A 53 -12.52 10.17 4.72
C TYR A 53 -12.83 9.25 3.56
N LYS A 54 -12.14 8.10 3.51
CA LYS A 54 -12.35 7.06 2.52
C LYS A 54 -12.56 5.74 3.25
N ASP A 55 -13.65 5.09 2.94
CA ASP A 55 -13.91 3.73 3.40
C ASP A 55 -13.60 2.77 2.24
N ILE A 56 -12.54 2.01 2.41
CA ILE A 56 -12.10 1.02 1.44
C ILE A 56 -12.84 -0.28 1.75
N GLU A 57 -13.86 -0.60 0.96
CA GLU A 57 -14.74 -1.75 1.20
C GLU A 57 -14.07 -3.08 0.81
N SER A 58 -13.30 -3.05 -0.26
CA SER A 58 -12.64 -4.24 -0.82
C SER A 58 -11.21 -3.91 -1.21
N TYR A 59 -10.27 -4.68 -0.69
CA TYR A 59 -8.85 -4.59 -1.01
C TYR A 59 -8.40 -5.90 -1.64
N ILE A 60 -7.51 -5.86 -2.64
CA ILE A 60 -7.03 -7.06 -3.33
C ILE A 60 -5.64 -7.38 -2.80
N GLN A 61 -5.51 -8.53 -2.17
CA GLN A 61 -4.25 -9.01 -1.62
C GLN A 61 -3.83 -10.31 -2.30
N ARG A 62 -2.51 -10.46 -2.43
CA ARG A 62 -1.90 -11.72 -2.83
C ARG A 62 -1.57 -12.53 -1.59
N THR A 63 -2.17 -13.68 -1.44
CA THR A 63 -1.95 -14.55 -0.30
C THR A 63 -1.78 -16.01 -0.73
N ARG A 64 -1.42 -16.86 0.20
CA ARG A 64 -1.27 -18.29 0.01
C ARG A 64 -2.33 -19.03 0.82
N MET A 65 -2.83 -20.11 0.25
CA MET A 65 -3.74 -21.02 0.93
C MET A 65 -3.37 -22.46 0.60
N LEU A 66 -3.51 -23.34 1.58
CA LEU A 66 -3.44 -24.77 1.36
C LEU A 66 -4.83 -25.26 0.98
N THR A 67 -4.94 -25.91 -0.17
CA THR A 67 -6.20 -26.45 -0.67
C THR A 67 -5.91 -27.67 -1.55
N THR A 68 -6.92 -28.44 -1.88
CA THR A 68 -6.81 -29.59 -2.78
C THR A 68 -7.25 -29.21 -4.20
N TRP A 69 -6.80 -29.99 -5.18
CA TRP A 69 -7.24 -29.77 -6.57
C TRP A 69 -8.76 -29.88 -6.72
N GLY A 70 -9.37 -30.79 -5.97
CA GLY A 70 -10.82 -30.96 -5.96
C GLY A 70 -11.58 -29.74 -5.46
N GLU A 71 -11.05 -29.06 -4.44
CA GLU A 71 -11.63 -27.80 -3.90
C GLU A 71 -11.46 -26.61 -4.85
N LEU A 72 -10.40 -26.61 -5.66
CA LEU A 72 -10.18 -25.57 -6.67
C LEU A 72 -11.18 -25.64 -7.83
N GLY A 73 -11.80 -26.82 -8.06
CA GLY A 73 -12.81 -27.00 -9.10
C GLY A 73 -12.29 -26.91 -10.53
N TYR A 74 -10.96 -27.05 -10.75
CA TYR A 74 -10.39 -27.08 -12.08
C TYR A 74 -10.53 -28.44 -12.75
N SER A 75 -10.47 -28.46 -14.10
CA SER A 75 -10.51 -29.69 -14.88
C SER A 75 -9.38 -30.65 -14.49
N LEU A 76 -9.68 -31.95 -14.43
CA LEU A 76 -8.71 -33.01 -14.21
C LEU A 76 -7.64 -33.05 -15.31
N ASP A 77 -7.97 -32.62 -16.52
CA ASP A 77 -7.02 -32.59 -17.64
C ASP A 77 -5.84 -31.62 -17.42
N LEU A 78 -5.99 -30.70 -16.44
CA LEU A 78 -4.93 -29.77 -16.06
C LEU A 78 -4.09 -30.28 -14.90
N LEU A 79 -4.48 -31.40 -14.28
CA LEU A 79 -3.75 -32.01 -13.17
C LEU A 79 -2.58 -32.82 -13.73
N PRO A 80 -1.33 -32.57 -13.31
CA PRO A 80 -0.19 -33.34 -13.77
C PRO A 80 -0.29 -34.82 -13.41
N ASP A 81 0.35 -35.67 -14.20
CA ASP A 81 0.40 -37.10 -13.94
C ASP A 81 0.98 -37.41 -12.55
N GLY A 82 0.38 -38.34 -11.85
CA GLY A 82 0.80 -38.73 -10.51
C GLY A 82 0.14 -37.97 -9.35
N PHE A 83 -0.70 -36.98 -9.65
CA PHE A 83 -1.48 -36.25 -8.65
C PHE A 83 -2.94 -36.73 -8.61
N THR A 84 -3.59 -36.50 -7.48
CA THR A 84 -4.99 -36.82 -7.26
C THR A 84 -5.78 -35.58 -6.86
N LEU A 85 -7.10 -35.68 -6.86
CA LEU A 85 -7.98 -34.59 -6.41
C LEU A 85 -7.72 -34.18 -4.95
N ASP A 86 -7.26 -35.11 -4.12
CA ASP A 86 -6.98 -34.90 -2.71
C ASP A 86 -5.54 -34.43 -2.43
N THR A 87 -4.73 -34.31 -3.46
CA THR A 87 -3.34 -33.83 -3.29
C THR A 87 -3.36 -32.38 -2.82
N PRO A 88 -2.68 -32.07 -1.70
CA PRO A 88 -2.61 -30.70 -1.19
C PRO A 88 -1.66 -29.85 -2.04
N PHE A 89 -2.11 -28.65 -2.35
CA PHE A 89 -1.33 -27.62 -3.05
C PHE A 89 -1.25 -26.35 -2.23
N ASN A 90 -0.08 -25.76 -2.21
CA ASN A 90 0.13 -24.39 -1.74
C ASN A 90 -0.20 -23.44 -2.90
N VAL A 91 -1.41 -22.89 -2.88
CA VAL A 91 -1.92 -22.03 -3.94
C VAL A 91 -1.67 -20.59 -3.59
N GLN A 92 -0.92 -19.89 -4.43
CA GLN A 92 -0.75 -18.45 -4.35
C GLN A 92 -1.68 -17.78 -5.36
N SER A 93 -2.57 -16.93 -4.88
CA SER A 93 -3.55 -16.22 -5.71
C SER A 93 -3.91 -14.88 -5.11
N TYR A 94 -4.69 -14.10 -5.86
CA TYR A 94 -5.26 -12.83 -5.41
C TYR A 94 -6.67 -13.06 -4.87
N PHE A 95 -6.97 -12.41 -3.75
CA PHE A 95 -8.26 -12.49 -3.08
C PHE A 95 -8.75 -11.10 -2.70
N ASN A 96 -10.07 -10.94 -2.69
CA ASN A 96 -10.67 -9.78 -2.06
C ASN A 96 -10.64 -9.98 -0.54
N THR A 97 -10.09 -9.00 0.14
CA THR A 97 -10.04 -8.94 1.60
C THR A 97 -10.76 -7.67 2.09
N PRO A 98 -11.19 -7.62 3.34
CA PRO A 98 -11.65 -6.38 3.90
C PRO A 98 -10.61 -5.27 3.70
N GLY A 99 -11.06 -4.09 3.38
CA GLY A 99 -10.21 -2.92 3.31
C GLY A 99 -10.07 -2.27 4.68
N GLY A 100 -10.42 -1.00 4.75
CA GLY A 100 -10.43 -0.25 6.01
C GLY A 100 -10.48 1.26 5.78
N PRO A 101 -10.59 2.03 6.86
CA PRO A 101 -10.70 3.47 6.77
C PRO A 101 -9.36 4.14 6.46
N LEU A 102 -9.42 5.17 5.62
CA LEU A 102 -8.34 6.11 5.36
C LEU A 102 -8.92 7.51 5.59
N LYS A 103 -8.30 8.30 6.44
CA LYS A 103 -8.74 9.64 6.78
C LYS A 103 -7.56 10.59 6.93
N GLY A 104 -7.81 11.86 6.70
CA GLY A 104 -6.74 12.83 6.81
C GLY A 104 -7.19 14.25 6.58
N PHE A 105 -6.20 15.12 6.56
CA PHE A 105 -6.40 16.52 6.22
C PHE A 105 -5.21 17.05 5.41
N GLU A 106 -5.50 18.10 4.66
CA GLU A 106 -4.55 18.84 3.85
C GLU A 106 -4.63 20.32 4.17
N LEU A 107 -3.48 20.96 4.26
CA LEU A 107 -3.36 22.41 4.44
C LEU A 107 -2.48 22.98 3.34
N THR A 108 -2.96 24.02 2.69
CA THR A 108 -2.21 24.76 1.69
C THR A 108 -2.16 26.22 2.07
N TYR A 109 -0.97 26.78 2.07
CA TYR A 109 -0.74 28.20 2.25
C TYR A 109 0.08 28.73 1.10
N GLN A 110 -0.36 29.84 0.51
CA GLN A 110 0.35 30.57 -0.51
C GLN A 110 0.24 32.05 -0.21
N GLN A 111 1.37 32.76 -0.22
CA GLN A 111 1.34 34.20 -0.03
C GLN A 111 2.53 34.87 -0.74
N PRO A 112 2.29 35.80 -1.70
CA PRO A 112 3.24 36.81 -2.11
C PRO A 112 3.41 37.83 -0.96
N PHE A 113 4.63 38.27 -0.70
CA PHE A 113 4.92 39.18 0.40
C PHE A 113 4.77 40.67 -0.02
N THR A 114 3.78 40.95 -0.88
CA THR A 114 3.52 42.30 -1.41
C THR A 114 3.26 43.36 -0.33
N PHE A 115 2.93 42.91 0.88
CA PHE A 115 2.76 43.77 2.05
C PHE A 115 4.08 44.25 2.68
N LEU A 116 5.23 43.66 2.27
CA LEU A 116 6.56 44.06 2.75
C LEU A 116 7.12 45.18 1.88
N PRO A 117 7.94 46.09 2.46
CA PRO A 117 8.52 47.22 1.72
C PRO A 117 9.74 46.80 0.88
N GLY A 118 10.02 47.59 -0.18
CA GLY A 118 11.23 47.53 -0.96
C GLY A 118 11.47 46.18 -1.65
N PHE A 119 12.66 45.65 -1.52
CA PHE A 119 13.09 44.38 -2.12
C PHE A 119 12.28 43.17 -1.61
N TRP A 120 11.84 43.17 -0.36
CA TRP A 120 11.16 42.05 0.27
C TRP A 120 9.76 41.77 -0.31
N LYS A 121 9.13 42.76 -0.97
CA LYS A 121 7.84 42.57 -1.63
C LYS A 121 7.86 41.56 -2.77
N ASN A 122 9.05 41.28 -3.32
CA ASN A 122 9.23 40.38 -4.44
C ASN A 122 9.38 38.91 -4.00
N PHE A 123 9.38 38.67 -2.72
CA PHE A 123 9.36 37.28 -2.19
C PHE A 123 7.94 36.77 -2.05
N GLY A 124 7.84 35.45 -1.96
CA GLY A 124 6.60 34.77 -1.58
C GLY A 124 6.92 33.34 -1.15
N ALA A 125 5.96 32.74 -0.48
CA ALA A 125 6.05 31.39 0.04
C ALA A 125 4.84 30.54 -0.39
N GLN A 126 5.08 29.25 -0.56
CA GLN A 126 4.06 28.23 -0.74
C GLN A 126 4.38 27.07 0.21
N LEU A 127 3.38 26.60 0.93
CA LEU A 127 3.47 25.51 1.89
C LEU A 127 2.30 24.55 1.64
N ASN A 128 2.58 23.26 1.58
CA ASN A 128 1.55 22.23 1.58
C ASN A 128 1.92 21.21 2.66
N PHE A 129 0.93 20.81 3.42
CA PHE A 129 1.06 19.78 4.44
C PHE A 129 -0.12 18.81 4.31
N THR A 130 0.19 17.52 4.32
CA THR A 130 -0.80 16.45 4.31
C THR A 130 -0.54 15.52 5.47
N HIS A 131 -1.59 15.20 6.21
CA HIS A 131 -1.59 14.16 7.24
C HIS A 131 -2.62 13.10 6.88
N VAL A 132 -2.23 11.83 6.89
CA VAL A 132 -3.10 10.70 6.57
C VAL A 132 -2.92 9.61 7.62
N GLN A 133 -4.04 9.02 8.03
CA GLN A 133 -4.08 7.81 8.85
C GLN A 133 -4.89 6.75 8.11
N SER A 134 -4.43 5.53 8.16
CA SER A 134 -5.12 4.37 7.57
C SER A 134 -4.99 3.17 8.50
N THR A 135 -5.93 2.25 8.38
CA THR A 135 -5.86 0.95 9.04
C THR A 135 -6.45 -0.06 8.09
N ILE A 136 -5.62 -0.95 7.59
CA ILE A 136 -6.00 -2.01 6.64
C ILE A 136 -5.73 -3.36 7.28
N GLU A 137 -6.65 -4.30 7.10
CA GLU A 137 -6.47 -5.69 7.49
C GLU A 137 -5.67 -6.44 6.43
N TYR A 138 -4.48 -6.89 6.79
CA TYR A 138 -3.64 -7.69 5.91
C TYR A 138 -3.68 -9.16 6.32
N MET A 139 -3.96 -10.01 5.33
CA MET A 139 -3.88 -11.45 5.51
C MET A 139 -2.44 -11.90 5.26
N THR A 140 -1.76 -12.33 6.32
CA THR A 140 -0.43 -12.94 6.21
C THR A 140 -0.57 -14.45 6.35
N SER A 141 0.16 -15.19 5.52
CA SER A 141 0.16 -16.65 5.55
C SER A 141 1.55 -17.14 5.91
N THR A 142 1.64 -17.96 6.94
CA THR A 142 2.90 -18.57 7.37
C THR A 142 2.80 -20.08 7.21
N ALA A 143 3.78 -20.70 6.58
CA ALA A 143 3.91 -22.15 6.59
C ALA A 143 4.39 -22.59 7.97
N ALA A 144 3.64 -23.46 8.62
CA ALA A 144 4.01 -24.07 9.89
C ALA A 144 4.32 -25.55 9.68
N ASN A 145 5.20 -26.11 10.51
CA ASN A 145 5.52 -27.54 10.55
C ASN A 145 5.86 -28.15 9.18
N ASN A 146 7.00 -27.78 8.59
CA ASN A 146 7.49 -28.35 7.35
C ASN A 146 6.52 -28.22 6.18
N ASN A 147 5.95 -27.01 5.98
CA ASN A 147 5.07 -26.67 4.86
C ASN A 147 3.77 -27.49 4.75
N THR A 148 3.41 -28.26 5.77
CA THR A 148 2.18 -29.07 5.75
C THR A 148 0.94 -28.33 6.29
N THR A 149 1.14 -27.17 6.89
CA THR A 149 0.04 -26.36 7.44
C THR A 149 0.30 -24.90 7.14
N ILE A 150 -0.68 -24.23 6.55
CA ILE A 150 -0.65 -22.77 6.37
C ILE A 150 -1.49 -22.14 7.47
N VAL A 151 -0.86 -21.30 8.28
CA VAL A 151 -1.54 -20.48 9.28
C VAL A 151 -1.77 -19.10 8.68
N THR A 152 -3.01 -18.74 8.50
CA THR A 152 -3.39 -17.39 8.08
C THR A 152 -3.60 -16.53 9.32
N THR A 153 -2.90 -15.41 9.39
CA THR A 153 -3.03 -14.43 10.47
C THR A 153 -3.47 -13.11 9.85
N ILE A 154 -4.39 -12.43 10.52
CA ILE A 154 -4.79 -11.06 10.15
C ILE A 154 -3.95 -10.10 10.97
N VAL A 155 -3.31 -9.16 10.29
CA VAL A 155 -2.50 -8.09 10.90
C VAL A 155 -3.07 -6.75 10.45
N GLU A 156 -3.37 -5.89 11.39
CA GLU A 156 -3.74 -4.50 11.11
C GLU A 156 -2.48 -3.66 10.96
N ALA A 157 -2.39 -2.92 9.87
CA ALA A 157 -1.29 -2.00 9.61
C ALA A 157 -1.74 -0.83 8.71
N ASP A 158 -0.91 0.19 8.64
CA ASP A 158 -1.14 1.29 7.70
C ASP A 158 -1.12 0.79 6.24
N LEU A 159 -1.83 1.52 5.38
CA LEU A 159 -1.83 1.23 3.95
C LEU A 159 -0.40 1.29 3.39
N ILE A 160 0.02 0.22 2.72
CA ILE A 160 1.35 0.14 2.11
C ILE A 160 1.60 1.31 1.13
N ASN A 161 2.83 1.80 1.10
CA ASN A 161 3.27 2.95 0.31
C ASN A 161 2.62 4.30 0.71
N LEU A 162 1.93 4.36 1.84
CA LEU A 162 1.34 5.58 2.37
C LEU A 162 2.20 6.16 3.50
N SER A 163 2.73 7.36 3.30
CA SER A 163 3.44 8.10 4.36
C SER A 163 2.44 8.89 5.19
N PRO A 164 2.46 8.75 6.54
CA PRO A 164 1.51 9.46 7.42
C PRO A 164 1.57 10.98 7.30
N ASN A 165 2.76 11.53 7.12
CA ASN A 165 2.95 12.97 6.94
C ASN A 165 3.79 13.25 5.71
N SER A 166 3.41 14.30 4.99
CA SER A 166 4.20 14.88 3.92
C SER A 166 4.07 16.39 3.89
N TYR A 167 5.14 17.09 3.56
CA TYR A 167 5.07 18.52 3.32
C TYR A 167 5.99 18.95 2.17
N ASN A 168 5.57 20.03 1.52
CA ASN A 168 6.36 20.75 0.55
C ASN A 168 6.41 22.21 0.94
N ALA A 169 7.60 22.81 0.88
CA ALA A 169 7.79 24.23 1.14
C ALA A 169 8.61 24.85 0.01
N THR A 170 8.17 25.99 -0.46
CA THR A 170 8.82 26.74 -1.51
C THR A 170 8.92 28.20 -1.08
N LEU A 171 10.12 28.76 -1.18
CA LEU A 171 10.35 30.20 -1.11
C LEU A 171 10.77 30.66 -2.51
N TYR A 172 10.18 31.73 -2.98
CA TYR A 172 10.52 32.30 -4.29
C TYR A 172 10.75 33.80 -4.21
N TYR A 173 11.51 34.28 -5.18
CA TYR A 173 11.73 35.68 -5.49
C TYR A 173 11.36 35.92 -6.94
N ASP A 174 10.63 37.00 -7.22
CA ASP A 174 10.28 37.42 -8.58
C ASP A 174 10.12 38.95 -8.64
N ASP A 175 10.96 39.64 -9.44
CA ASP A 175 10.89 41.08 -9.68
C ASP A 175 10.44 41.43 -11.10
N GLY A 176 9.99 40.43 -11.87
CA GLY A 176 9.56 40.56 -13.26
C GLY A 176 10.71 40.56 -14.30
N LYS A 177 11.97 40.58 -13.86
CA LYS A 177 13.17 40.45 -14.69
C LYS A 177 14.01 39.25 -14.31
N PHE A 178 14.04 38.93 -13.04
CA PHE A 178 14.75 37.81 -12.47
C PHE A 178 13.83 37.06 -11.53
N SER A 179 13.83 35.74 -11.64
CA SER A 179 13.14 34.86 -10.74
C SER A 179 14.07 33.77 -10.18
N ALA A 180 13.90 33.45 -8.90
CA ALA A 180 14.63 32.38 -8.22
C ALA A 180 13.67 31.64 -7.31
N ARG A 181 13.90 30.34 -7.12
CA ARG A 181 13.07 29.47 -6.28
C ARG A 181 13.95 28.47 -5.53
N VAL A 182 13.60 28.24 -4.26
CA VAL A 182 14.15 27.17 -3.44
C VAL A 182 12.97 26.35 -2.91
N SER A 183 13.01 25.06 -3.13
CA SER A 183 11.94 24.16 -2.70
C SER A 183 12.53 23.00 -1.90
N THR A 184 11.81 22.55 -0.89
CA THR A 184 12.09 21.33 -0.14
C THR A 184 10.82 20.51 -0.07
N SER A 185 10.96 19.19 -0.10
CA SER A 185 9.87 18.25 0.14
C SER A 185 10.34 17.19 1.13
N TYR A 186 9.42 16.77 1.97
CA TYR A 186 9.63 15.73 2.95
C TYR A 186 8.41 14.84 3.03
N ARG A 187 8.63 13.58 3.31
CA ARG A 187 7.60 12.63 3.70
C ARG A 187 8.16 11.66 4.72
N ASP A 188 7.30 11.19 5.61
CA ASP A 188 7.63 10.14 6.57
C ASP A 188 7.96 8.82 5.89
N GLY A 189 8.59 7.93 6.63
CA GLY A 189 8.70 6.53 6.26
C GLY A 189 7.32 5.90 6.06
N TYR A 190 7.26 4.84 5.27
CA TYR A 190 6.04 4.10 4.98
C TYR A 190 6.33 2.61 4.94
N ILE A 191 5.30 1.80 5.13
CA ILE A 191 5.38 0.36 4.96
C ILE A 191 5.46 0.05 3.46
N GLY A 192 6.58 -0.46 2.99
CA GLY A 192 6.78 -0.78 1.58
C GLY A 192 6.10 -2.07 1.15
N GLU A 193 6.14 -3.08 2.02
CA GLU A 193 5.60 -4.40 1.76
C GLU A 193 5.24 -5.08 3.08
N ILE A 194 4.13 -5.81 3.10
CA ILE A 194 3.81 -6.73 4.20
C ILE A 194 4.20 -8.11 3.74
N LEU A 195 5.29 -8.60 4.27
CA LEU A 195 5.80 -9.93 3.97
C LEU A 195 4.87 -10.98 4.58
N SER A 196 4.28 -11.80 3.72
CA SER A 196 3.86 -13.13 4.15
C SER A 196 5.15 -13.87 4.47
N GLN A 197 5.36 -14.25 5.74
CA GLN A 197 6.62 -14.82 6.18
C GLN A 197 6.97 -16.11 5.46
N GLU A 198 7.82 -16.03 4.47
CA GLU A 198 8.73 -17.10 4.11
C GLU A 198 10.10 -16.70 4.65
N ASN A 199 10.54 -17.45 5.68
CA ASN A 199 11.94 -17.52 6.10
C ASN A 199 12.75 -16.24 5.87
N VAL A 200 12.53 -15.21 6.69
CA VAL A 200 13.43 -14.07 6.72
C VAL A 200 14.72 -14.52 7.39
N TRP A 201 15.82 -14.48 6.67
CA TRP A 201 17.15 -14.79 7.17
C TRP A 201 17.88 -13.49 7.48
N ASP A 202 18.62 -13.44 8.58
CA ASP A 202 19.53 -12.32 8.82
C ASP A 202 20.76 -12.42 7.89
N LEU A 203 21.57 -11.38 7.88
CA LEU A 203 22.79 -11.34 7.06
C LEU A 203 23.84 -12.38 7.49
N ASP A 204 23.68 -12.99 8.67
CA ASP A 204 24.54 -14.01 9.22
C ASP A 204 24.01 -15.44 8.92
N GLY A 205 22.87 -15.55 8.20
CA GLY A 205 22.27 -16.80 7.80
C GLY A 205 21.44 -17.50 8.88
N ASN A 206 20.99 -16.78 9.91
CA ASN A 206 20.07 -17.30 10.91
C ASN A 206 18.63 -16.99 10.52
N LYS A 207 17.73 -17.95 10.69
CA LYS A 207 16.31 -17.77 10.47
C LYS A 207 15.74 -16.83 11.54
N LEU A 208 15.30 -15.64 11.14
CA LEU A 208 14.60 -14.73 12.03
C LEU A 208 13.22 -15.30 12.32
N ALA A 209 12.97 -15.62 13.59
CA ALA A 209 11.64 -15.95 14.05
C ALA A 209 10.76 -14.72 13.90
N THR A 210 9.64 -14.86 13.16
CA THR A 210 8.50 -13.92 13.08
C THR A 210 8.88 -12.45 13.25
N ALA A 211 9.05 -11.74 12.15
CA ALA A 211 9.31 -10.31 12.20
C ALA A 211 8.18 -9.62 12.97
N ASP A 212 8.58 -8.98 14.05
CA ASP A 212 7.77 -7.96 14.71
C ASP A 212 7.57 -6.83 13.71
N VAL A 213 6.33 -6.53 13.32
CA VAL A 213 5.99 -5.50 12.31
C VAL A 213 6.04 -4.10 12.93
N THR A 214 6.86 -3.91 13.95
CA THR A 214 7.13 -2.62 14.57
C THR A 214 8.51 -2.13 14.15
N GLY A 215 8.54 -1.40 13.06
CA GLY A 215 9.71 -0.68 12.59
C GLY A 215 9.35 0.72 12.17
#